data_6117b61f1cab3493d54f939b395b3a53
#
_entry.id   6117b61f1cab3493d54f939b395b3a53
#
_cell.length_a   1.000
_cell.length_b   1.000
_cell.length_c   1.000
_cell.angle_alpha   90.00
_cell.angle_beta   90.00
_cell.angle_gamma   90.00
#
_symmetry.space_group_name_H-M   'P 1'
#
loop_
_entity.id
_entity.type
_entity.pdbx_description
1 polymer ?
#
loop_
_entity_poly.entity_id
_entity_poly.type
_entity_poly.pdbx_seq_one_letter_code
_entity_poly.pdbx_strand_id
1 'polypeptide(L)'
;MIMSDLKGKIWMDGDLLKWSDAKIHVLTHTLHYGTGVFEGVRAYETSAGPAIFRLNDHTKRLFNSADLIGMTIPYSPEELNDAQVNVVKENKLNNAYIRPMCFYGSEGMGLRADNLKVHVCIAAWDWGSYLGDDKITNGIKVKVTDFPKRCEKSMLHKAKASGNYLYSMLALKDALNSGFDEALILDVDNNVNEGSGENFFMVKDDILYTPRDHTVLNLSLIHI
;
A
#
# COMPACT_ATOMS: atom_id res chain seq x y z
N MET A 1 -2.60 18.46 -1.35
CA MET A 1 -2.85 18.12 0.07
C MET A 1 -1.50 17.88 0.74
N ILE A 2 -1.21 18.54 1.86
CA ILE A 2 0.01 18.29 2.66
C ILE A 2 -0.39 17.36 3.80
N MET A 3 0.17 16.14 3.82
CA MET A 3 -0.24 15.09 4.75
C MET A 3 0.00 15.46 6.22
N SER A 4 1.08 16.18 6.53
CA SER A 4 1.39 16.64 7.90
C SER A 4 0.40 17.66 8.45
N ASP A 5 -0.35 18.36 7.58
CA ASP A 5 -1.28 19.43 7.97
C ASP A 5 -2.70 18.90 8.21
N LEU A 6 -2.95 17.63 7.92
CA LEU A 6 -4.22 17.00 8.22
C LEU A 6 -4.48 17.01 9.72
N LYS A 7 -5.75 17.04 10.07
CA LYS A 7 -6.23 17.00 11.45
C LYS A 7 -6.98 15.71 11.68
N GLY A 8 -7.01 15.29 12.92
CA GLY A 8 -7.68 14.07 13.33
C GLY A 8 -6.80 13.23 14.22
N LYS A 9 -7.04 11.92 14.20
CA LYS A 9 -6.34 10.93 15.02
C LYS A 9 -5.69 9.86 14.14
N ILE A 10 -4.54 9.39 14.59
CA ILE A 10 -3.83 8.22 14.08
C ILE A 10 -3.77 7.22 15.22
N TRP A 11 -4.12 5.97 14.96
CA TRP A 11 -3.85 4.88 15.89
C TRP A 11 -2.37 4.47 15.74
N MET A 12 -1.65 4.40 16.86
CA MET A 12 -0.24 4.00 16.87
C MET A 12 0.06 3.23 18.14
N ASP A 13 0.52 2.00 18.00
CA ASP A 13 0.95 1.11 19.08
C ASP A 13 -0.07 0.92 20.21
N GLY A 14 -1.36 0.90 19.91
CA GLY A 14 -2.46 0.74 20.87
C GLY A 14 -3.20 2.01 21.20
N ASP A 15 -2.64 3.19 20.91
CA ASP A 15 -3.18 4.48 21.31
C ASP A 15 -3.67 5.32 20.12
N LEU A 16 -4.71 6.14 20.35
CA LEU A 16 -5.18 7.17 19.43
C LEU A 16 -4.46 8.49 19.70
N LEU A 17 -3.47 8.80 18.90
CA LEU A 17 -2.71 10.03 18.97
C LEU A 17 -3.35 11.15 18.12
N LYS A 18 -3.10 12.41 18.46
CA LYS A 18 -3.37 13.50 17.53
C LYS A 18 -2.52 13.34 16.28
N TRP A 19 -3.03 13.74 15.12
CA TRP A 19 -2.32 13.64 13.85
C TRP A 19 -0.89 14.22 13.90
N SER A 20 -0.74 15.40 14.52
CA SER A 20 0.56 16.09 14.68
C SER A 20 1.56 15.39 15.57
N ASP A 21 1.10 14.47 16.42
CA ASP A 21 1.91 13.83 17.47
C ASP A 21 2.38 12.44 17.06
N ALA A 22 1.83 11.88 15.98
CA ALA A 22 2.29 10.62 15.38
C ALA A 22 3.63 10.83 14.66
N LYS A 23 4.73 10.76 15.40
CA LYS A 23 6.11 11.04 14.95
C LYS A 23 7.02 9.86 15.29
N ILE A 24 8.04 9.68 14.45
CA ILE A 24 9.08 8.68 14.65
C ILE A 24 10.46 9.35 14.65
N HIS A 25 11.43 8.68 15.24
CA HIS A 25 12.81 9.17 15.26
C HIS A 25 13.47 9.05 13.89
N VAL A 26 14.37 9.96 13.53
CA VAL A 26 15.08 9.94 12.22
C VAL A 26 15.95 8.69 12.02
N LEU A 27 16.36 8.02 13.10
CA LEU A 27 17.09 6.75 13.06
C LEU A 27 16.16 5.53 13.12
N THR A 28 14.84 5.69 12.85
CA THR A 28 13.94 4.56 12.68
C THR A 28 14.46 3.67 11.56
N HIS A 29 14.72 2.41 11.86
CA HIS A 29 15.39 1.44 10.98
C HIS A 29 14.72 1.35 9.59
N THR A 30 13.39 1.34 9.55
CA THR A 30 12.63 1.27 8.29
C THR A 30 12.91 2.44 7.36
N LEU A 31 13.22 3.64 7.86
CA LEU A 31 13.57 4.80 7.01
C LEU A 31 14.89 4.59 6.25
N HIS A 32 15.81 3.81 6.80
CA HIS A 32 17.12 3.57 6.22
C HIS A 32 17.17 2.34 5.31
N TYR A 33 16.37 1.31 5.63
CA TYR A 33 16.48 -0.01 4.98
C TYR A 33 15.19 -0.45 4.26
N GLY A 34 14.11 0.34 4.31
CA GLY A 34 12.85 0.02 3.63
C GLY A 34 12.09 -1.19 4.20
N THR A 35 12.42 -1.61 5.42
CA THR A 35 11.90 -2.81 6.10
C THR A 35 10.54 -2.59 6.74
N GLY A 36 9.61 -1.97 6.06
CA GLY A 36 8.21 -1.82 6.48
C GLY A 36 7.27 -2.55 5.55
N VAL A 37 6.09 -2.90 6.04
CA VAL A 37 4.98 -3.41 5.24
C VAL A 37 3.74 -2.57 5.47
N PHE A 38 2.90 -2.43 4.46
CA PHE A 38 1.72 -1.58 4.59
C PHE A 38 0.55 -2.05 3.72
N GLU A 39 -0.62 -1.50 3.98
CA GLU A 39 -1.80 -1.68 3.16
C GLU A 39 -2.38 -0.35 2.67
N GLY A 40 -3.24 -0.46 1.67
CA GLY A 40 -4.10 0.61 1.20
C GLY A 40 -5.51 0.09 1.12
N VAL A 41 -6.35 0.51 2.05
CA VAL A 41 -7.72 0.02 2.20
C VAL A 41 -8.69 1.18 1.96
N ARG A 42 -9.82 0.92 1.31
CA ARG A 42 -10.83 1.96 1.05
C ARG A 42 -12.08 1.70 1.89
N ALA A 43 -12.60 2.77 2.47
CA ALA A 43 -13.97 2.81 2.98
C ALA A 43 -14.82 3.67 2.05
N TYR A 44 -16.06 3.25 1.84
CA TYR A 44 -17.04 3.91 0.99
C TYR A 44 -18.30 4.23 1.77
N GLU A 45 -18.88 5.40 1.54
CA GLU A 45 -20.17 5.78 2.09
C GLU A 45 -21.27 4.85 1.58
N THR A 46 -22.10 4.37 2.48
CA THR A 46 -23.28 3.57 2.17
C THR A 46 -24.48 4.08 2.95
N SER A 47 -25.69 3.61 2.62
CA SER A 47 -26.91 3.96 3.35
C SER A 47 -26.89 3.54 4.83
N ALA A 48 -26.02 2.60 5.21
CA ALA A 48 -25.83 2.11 6.59
C ALA A 48 -24.60 2.74 7.28
N GLY A 49 -23.93 3.72 6.66
CA GLY A 49 -22.66 4.32 7.12
C GLY A 49 -21.46 3.84 6.31
N PRO A 50 -20.23 4.24 6.69
CA PRO A 50 -19.04 3.88 5.96
C PRO A 50 -18.77 2.35 6.04
N ALA A 51 -18.53 1.72 4.88
CA ALA A 51 -18.17 0.31 4.76
C ALA A 51 -16.75 0.16 4.24
N ILE A 52 -15.89 -0.55 4.99
CA ILE A 52 -14.51 -0.82 4.59
C ILE A 52 -14.51 -2.03 3.64
N PHE A 53 -14.02 -1.81 2.43
CA PHE A 53 -14.01 -2.85 1.40
C PHE A 53 -12.94 -3.91 1.69
N ARG A 54 -13.38 -5.17 1.84
CA ARG A 54 -12.51 -6.36 2.05
C ARG A 54 -11.47 -6.22 3.16
N LEU A 55 -11.87 -5.63 4.29
CA LEU A 55 -10.98 -5.35 5.43
C LEU A 55 -10.15 -6.59 5.85
N ASN A 56 -10.81 -7.73 6.05
CA ASN A 56 -10.16 -8.97 6.49
C ASN A 56 -9.08 -9.45 5.50
N ASP A 57 -9.34 -9.35 4.19
CA ASP A 57 -8.38 -9.77 3.17
C ASP A 57 -7.15 -8.85 3.14
N HIS A 58 -7.36 -7.55 3.31
CA HIS A 58 -6.27 -6.59 3.42
C HIS A 58 -5.43 -6.82 4.68
N THR A 59 -6.07 -7.05 5.81
CA THR A 59 -5.35 -7.36 7.07
C THR A 59 -4.59 -8.67 6.94
N LYS A 60 -5.19 -9.72 6.37
CA LYS A 60 -4.48 -10.98 6.08
C LYS A 60 -3.25 -10.77 5.20
N ARG A 61 -3.36 -9.92 4.16
CA ARG A 61 -2.22 -9.61 3.29
C ARG A 61 -1.15 -8.80 4.01
N LEU A 62 -1.51 -7.89 4.94
CA LEU A 62 -0.55 -7.19 5.79
C LEU A 62 0.30 -8.18 6.60
N PHE A 63 -0.35 -9.16 7.25
CA PHE A 63 0.34 -10.21 7.99
C PHE A 63 1.21 -11.09 7.09
N ASN A 64 0.69 -11.54 5.96
CA ASN A 64 1.48 -12.31 4.99
C ASN A 64 2.71 -11.52 4.50
N SER A 65 2.57 -10.21 4.29
CA SER A 65 3.68 -9.34 3.88
C SER A 65 4.72 -9.22 4.98
N ALA A 66 4.29 -9.13 6.24
CA ALA A 66 5.18 -9.10 7.40
C ALA A 66 5.95 -10.42 7.55
N ASP A 67 5.27 -11.56 7.46
CA ASP A 67 5.90 -12.88 7.53
C ASP A 67 6.96 -13.08 6.45
N LEU A 68 6.67 -12.64 5.22
CA LEU A 68 7.61 -12.74 4.09
C LEU A 68 8.92 -11.96 4.31
N ILE A 69 8.90 -10.88 5.10
CA ILE A 69 10.10 -10.11 5.46
C ILE A 69 10.63 -10.46 6.85
N GLY A 70 10.09 -11.50 7.51
CA GLY A 70 10.52 -11.93 8.84
C GLY A 70 10.10 -11.00 9.97
N MET A 71 9.01 -10.25 9.82
CA MET A 71 8.49 -9.32 10.82
C MET A 71 7.30 -9.93 11.55
N THR A 72 7.36 -9.98 12.89
CA THR A 72 6.23 -10.42 13.73
C THR A 72 5.42 -9.22 14.19
N ILE A 73 4.17 -9.10 13.74
CA ILE A 73 3.25 -8.04 14.17
C ILE A 73 2.78 -8.34 15.62
N PRO A 74 2.92 -7.38 16.58
CA PRO A 74 2.60 -7.62 18.00
C PRO A 74 1.11 -7.49 18.35
N TYR A 75 0.22 -7.62 17.36
CA TYR A 75 -1.23 -7.55 17.48
C TYR A 75 -1.86 -8.70 16.69
N SER A 76 -3.09 -9.08 17.07
CA SER A 76 -3.89 -10.02 16.28
C SER A 76 -4.51 -9.34 15.04
N PRO A 77 -4.93 -10.10 14.02
CA PRO A 77 -5.69 -9.56 12.88
C PRO A 77 -6.98 -8.85 13.31
N GLU A 78 -7.66 -9.38 14.32
CA GLU A 78 -8.90 -8.83 14.86
C GLU A 78 -8.67 -7.48 15.52
N GLU A 79 -7.63 -7.34 16.35
CA GLU A 79 -7.26 -6.06 16.96
C GLU A 79 -6.94 -4.99 15.90
N LEU A 80 -6.25 -5.35 14.82
CA LEU A 80 -5.95 -4.41 13.74
C LEU A 80 -7.17 -4.08 12.88
N ASN A 81 -8.12 -4.99 12.71
CA ASN A 81 -9.40 -4.71 12.08
C ASN A 81 -10.21 -3.70 12.89
N ASP A 82 -10.32 -3.93 14.19
CA ASP A 82 -11.04 -3.03 15.11
C ASP A 82 -10.38 -1.64 15.16
N ALA A 83 -9.05 -1.59 15.17
CA ALA A 83 -8.30 -0.33 15.12
C ALA A 83 -8.55 0.44 13.82
N GLN A 84 -8.61 -0.23 12.65
CA GLN A 84 -8.94 0.40 11.37
C GLN A 84 -10.36 0.97 11.36
N VAL A 85 -11.34 0.21 11.83
CA VAL A 85 -12.73 0.68 11.97
C VAL A 85 -12.81 1.88 12.92
N ASN A 86 -12.12 1.81 14.06
CA ASN A 86 -12.10 2.86 15.06
C ASN A 86 -11.50 4.17 14.52
N VAL A 87 -10.39 4.11 13.77
CA VAL A 87 -9.77 5.30 13.18
C VAL A 87 -10.71 6.00 12.19
N VAL A 88 -11.42 5.26 11.33
CA VAL A 88 -12.43 5.82 10.43
C VAL A 88 -13.54 6.52 11.21
N LYS A 89 -14.06 5.87 12.25
CA LYS A 89 -15.13 6.40 13.12
C LYS A 89 -14.69 7.65 13.88
N GLU A 90 -13.53 7.62 14.53
CA GLU A 90 -13.00 8.73 15.34
C GLU A 90 -12.67 9.97 14.51
N ASN A 91 -12.30 9.76 13.24
CA ASN A 91 -12.10 10.84 12.27
C ASN A 91 -13.37 11.25 11.53
N LYS A 92 -14.52 10.59 11.81
CA LYS A 92 -15.83 10.90 11.20
C LYS A 92 -15.81 10.90 9.67
N LEU A 93 -15.14 9.88 9.08
CA LEU A 93 -14.97 9.77 7.65
C LEU A 93 -16.07 8.90 7.05
N ASN A 94 -16.78 9.42 6.05
CA ASN A 94 -17.75 8.65 5.25
C ASN A 94 -17.04 7.88 4.12
N ASN A 95 -16.12 8.54 3.44
CA ASN A 95 -15.20 7.94 2.49
C ASN A 95 -13.78 8.08 3.04
N ALA A 96 -13.00 7.03 2.97
CA ALA A 96 -11.66 7.06 3.51
C ALA A 96 -10.68 6.20 2.71
N TYR A 97 -9.44 6.68 2.68
CA TYR A 97 -8.28 5.85 2.45
C TYR A 97 -7.63 5.54 3.80
N ILE A 98 -7.42 4.26 4.07
CA ILE A 98 -6.87 3.76 5.33
C ILE A 98 -5.48 3.18 5.02
N ARG A 99 -4.48 3.61 5.77
CA ARG A 99 -3.08 3.20 5.64
C ARG A 99 -2.59 2.52 6.94
N PRO A 100 -2.83 1.22 7.12
CA PRO A 100 -2.10 0.47 8.14
C PRO A 100 -0.67 0.23 7.66
N MET A 101 0.28 0.34 8.58
CA MET A 101 1.70 0.15 8.34
C MET A 101 2.36 -0.48 9.56
N CYS A 102 3.20 -1.50 9.33
CA CYS A 102 4.07 -2.09 10.33
C CYS A 102 5.53 -1.80 9.96
N PHE A 103 6.36 -1.43 10.93
CA PHE A 103 7.73 -1.01 10.66
C PHE A 103 8.65 -1.25 11.87
N TYR A 104 9.93 -1.46 11.61
CA TYR A 104 10.95 -1.56 12.67
C TYR A 104 11.32 -0.19 13.21
N GLY A 105 11.44 -0.11 14.54
CA GLY A 105 11.74 1.08 15.33
C GLY A 105 13.18 1.56 15.25
N SER A 106 13.63 2.23 16.30
CA SER A 106 14.94 2.91 16.37
C SER A 106 15.88 2.32 17.43
N GLU A 107 15.65 1.08 17.86
CA GLU A 107 16.43 0.42 18.92
C GLU A 107 17.82 -0.02 18.45
N GLY A 108 18.08 0.02 17.15
CA GLY A 108 19.36 -0.35 16.55
C GLY A 108 19.46 0.03 15.08
N MET A 109 20.69 -0.05 14.57
CA MET A 109 21.03 0.18 13.17
C MET A 109 21.82 -1.01 12.62
N GLY A 110 21.91 -1.11 11.30
CA GLY A 110 22.57 -2.20 10.58
C GLY A 110 21.57 -3.24 10.06
N LEU A 111 22.07 -4.31 9.46
CA LEU A 111 21.24 -5.28 8.75
C LEU A 111 20.58 -6.32 9.68
N ARG A 112 20.94 -6.37 10.94
CA ARG A 112 20.31 -7.26 11.92
C ARG A 112 19.09 -6.57 12.53
N ALA A 113 17.94 -7.21 12.45
CA ALA A 113 16.67 -6.70 12.97
C ALA A 113 16.16 -7.48 14.19
N ASP A 114 16.93 -8.41 14.72
CA ASP A 114 16.52 -9.41 15.75
C ASP A 114 16.00 -8.76 17.04
N ASN A 115 16.49 -7.57 17.38
CA ASN A 115 16.18 -6.86 18.63
C ASN A 115 15.39 -5.56 18.39
N LEU A 116 14.89 -5.35 17.17
CA LEU A 116 14.12 -4.16 16.86
C LEU A 116 12.66 -4.34 17.26
N LYS A 117 12.07 -3.32 17.85
CA LYS A 117 10.64 -3.29 18.13
C LYS A 117 9.88 -3.09 16.82
N VAL A 118 8.80 -3.86 16.65
CA VAL A 118 7.83 -3.64 15.59
C VAL A 118 6.78 -2.65 16.06
N HIS A 119 6.65 -1.55 15.36
CA HIS A 119 5.62 -0.55 15.55
C HIS A 119 4.51 -0.73 14.53
N VAL A 120 3.30 -0.39 14.92
CA VAL A 120 2.13 -0.41 14.03
C VAL A 120 1.43 0.93 14.09
N CYS A 121 1.17 1.54 12.93
CA CYS A 121 0.35 2.73 12.83
C CYS A 121 -0.77 2.56 11.81
N ILE A 122 -1.91 3.19 12.06
CA ILE A 122 -3.08 3.22 11.18
C ILE A 122 -3.54 4.66 11.05
N ALA A 123 -3.39 5.24 9.86
CA ALA A 123 -3.92 6.55 9.52
C ALA A 123 -5.11 6.39 8.57
N ALA A 124 -6.11 7.27 8.68
CA ALA A 124 -7.22 7.35 7.72
C ALA A 124 -7.53 8.81 7.40
N TRP A 125 -7.80 9.08 6.12
CA TRP A 125 -8.14 10.41 5.64
C TRP A 125 -9.05 10.34 4.42
N ASP A 126 -9.74 11.43 4.14
CA ASP A 126 -10.49 11.56 2.91
C ASP A 126 -9.51 11.74 1.74
N TRP A 127 -9.53 10.78 0.83
CA TRP A 127 -8.72 10.82 -0.39
C TRP A 127 -9.60 10.45 -1.57
N GLY A 128 -9.94 11.43 -2.38
CA GLY A 128 -10.76 11.27 -3.58
C GLY A 128 -10.22 10.21 -4.57
N SER A 129 -10.62 10.29 -5.82
CA SER A 129 -10.11 9.40 -6.87
C SER A 129 -8.59 9.56 -7.05
N TYR A 130 -7.85 8.46 -7.07
CA TYR A 130 -6.38 8.45 -7.19
C TYR A 130 -5.88 9.17 -8.44
N LEU A 131 -6.55 8.96 -9.57
CA LEU A 131 -6.19 9.57 -10.87
C LEU A 131 -7.03 10.80 -11.22
N GLY A 132 -8.02 11.16 -10.39
CA GLY A 132 -9.01 12.20 -10.67
C GLY A 132 -10.24 11.67 -11.40
N ASP A 133 -11.39 12.31 -11.16
CA ASP A 133 -12.69 11.81 -11.66
C ASP A 133 -12.80 11.85 -13.18
N ASP A 134 -12.21 12.85 -13.84
CA ASP A 134 -12.20 12.96 -15.31
C ASP A 134 -11.55 11.76 -15.98
N LYS A 135 -10.58 11.13 -15.35
CA LYS A 135 -9.82 10.01 -15.91
C LYS A 135 -10.54 8.68 -15.80
N ILE A 136 -11.52 8.56 -14.90
CA ILE A 136 -12.38 7.39 -14.83
C ILE A 136 -13.22 7.27 -16.12
N THR A 137 -13.69 8.39 -16.66
CA THR A 137 -14.52 8.42 -17.86
C THR A 137 -13.70 8.42 -19.15
N ASN A 138 -12.61 9.18 -19.20
CA ASN A 138 -11.84 9.44 -20.41
C ASN A 138 -10.62 8.52 -20.58
N GLY A 139 -10.33 7.71 -19.57
CA GLY A 139 -9.11 6.90 -19.54
C GLY A 139 -7.84 7.71 -19.27
N ILE A 140 -6.71 7.03 -19.30
CA ILE A 140 -5.38 7.57 -19.02
C ILE A 140 -4.39 7.19 -20.13
N LYS A 141 -3.31 7.96 -20.24
CA LYS A 141 -2.18 7.61 -21.09
C LYS A 141 -1.17 6.80 -20.32
N VAL A 142 -0.90 5.59 -20.79
CA VAL A 142 0.02 4.66 -20.11
C VAL A 142 1.27 4.46 -20.97
N LYS A 143 2.45 4.56 -20.34
CA LYS A 143 3.73 4.27 -20.95
C LYS A 143 4.17 2.86 -20.57
N VAL A 144 4.48 2.04 -21.56
CA VAL A 144 5.24 0.81 -21.32
C VAL A 144 6.69 1.21 -21.02
N THR A 145 7.18 0.80 -19.85
CA THR A 145 8.53 1.12 -19.38
C THR A 145 9.45 -0.08 -19.48
N ASP A 146 10.67 0.15 -19.98
CA ASP A 146 11.71 -0.88 -20.06
C ASP A 146 12.50 -1.03 -18.77
N PHE A 147 12.34 -0.10 -17.84
CA PHE A 147 13.04 -0.11 -16.55
C PHE A 147 12.19 0.57 -15.46
N PRO A 148 12.13 0.00 -14.27
CA PRO A 148 12.70 -1.29 -13.86
C PRO A 148 11.81 -2.46 -14.30
N LYS A 149 12.42 -3.63 -14.60
CA LYS A 149 11.70 -4.87 -14.90
C LYS A 149 11.51 -5.71 -13.65
N ARG A 150 10.36 -6.39 -13.54
CA ARG A 150 10.07 -7.28 -12.42
C ARG A 150 10.75 -8.63 -12.60
N CYS A 151 11.38 -9.13 -11.55
CA CYS A 151 12.02 -10.45 -11.53
C CYS A 151 11.68 -11.18 -10.24
N GLU A 152 11.05 -12.34 -10.35
CA GLU A 152 10.62 -13.13 -9.19
C GLU A 152 11.79 -13.50 -8.26
N LYS A 153 12.97 -13.73 -8.81
CA LYS A 153 14.16 -14.11 -8.05
C LYS A 153 14.87 -12.96 -7.35
N SER A 154 14.52 -11.71 -7.64
CA SER A 154 15.21 -10.51 -7.12
C SER A 154 14.35 -9.69 -6.16
N MET A 155 13.05 -9.98 -6.05
CA MET A 155 12.12 -9.21 -5.22
C MET A 155 11.07 -10.12 -4.58
N LEU A 156 10.63 -9.74 -3.40
CA LEU A 156 9.50 -10.38 -2.72
C LEU A 156 8.17 -9.77 -3.23
N HIS A 157 7.77 -10.10 -4.47
CA HIS A 157 6.59 -9.51 -5.12
C HIS A 157 5.28 -9.71 -4.35
N LYS A 158 5.18 -10.79 -3.57
CA LYS A 158 3.99 -11.09 -2.76
C LYS A 158 3.92 -10.27 -1.46
N ALA A 159 5.02 -9.61 -1.07
CA ALA A 159 5.04 -8.72 0.07
C ALA A 159 4.76 -7.27 -0.36
N LYS A 160 3.77 -6.63 0.27
CA LYS A 160 3.53 -5.19 0.13
C LYS A 160 4.52 -4.43 1.01
N ALA A 161 5.82 -4.57 0.69
CA ALA A 161 6.93 -4.02 1.43
C ALA A 161 7.36 -2.64 0.90
N SER A 162 7.68 -1.72 1.81
CA SER A 162 8.08 -0.34 1.49
C SER A 162 9.26 -0.27 0.52
N GLY A 163 10.26 -1.13 0.68
CA GLY A 163 11.44 -1.18 -0.18
C GLY A 163 11.13 -1.52 -1.64
N ASN A 164 10.06 -2.26 -1.92
CA ASN A 164 9.66 -2.62 -3.28
C ASN A 164 9.14 -1.41 -4.09
N TYR A 165 8.65 -0.38 -3.40
CA TYR A 165 8.04 0.79 -4.04
C TYR A 165 9.04 1.75 -4.69
N LEU A 166 10.34 1.61 -4.40
CA LEU A 166 11.36 2.36 -5.13
C LEU A 166 11.25 2.12 -6.64
N TYR A 167 11.09 0.85 -7.06
CA TYR A 167 10.95 0.49 -8.47
C TYR A 167 9.65 1.03 -9.09
N SER A 168 8.55 0.96 -8.37
CA SER A 168 7.27 1.56 -8.80
C SER A 168 7.37 3.07 -9.01
N MET A 169 8.02 3.77 -8.07
CA MET A 169 8.24 5.22 -8.17
C MET A 169 9.13 5.60 -9.35
N LEU A 170 10.18 4.81 -9.64
CA LEU A 170 11.07 5.06 -10.80
C LEU A 170 10.32 4.87 -12.12
N ALA A 171 9.51 3.80 -12.24
CA ALA A 171 8.68 3.55 -13.40
C ALA A 171 7.67 4.68 -13.64
N LEU A 172 6.93 5.07 -12.60
CA LEU A 172 5.97 6.17 -12.67
C LEU A 172 6.66 7.49 -13.05
N LYS A 173 7.81 7.80 -12.45
CA LYS A 173 8.57 9.01 -12.76
C LYS A 173 8.99 9.06 -14.23
N ASP A 174 9.42 7.93 -14.79
CA ASP A 174 9.76 7.84 -16.22
C ASP A 174 8.55 8.11 -17.12
N ALA A 175 7.39 7.54 -16.79
CA ALA A 175 6.14 7.78 -17.50
C ALA A 175 5.72 9.26 -17.44
N LEU A 176 5.69 9.86 -16.25
CA LEU A 176 5.32 11.26 -16.04
C LEU A 176 6.26 12.22 -16.78
N ASN A 177 7.57 11.98 -16.74
CA ASN A 177 8.56 12.79 -17.46
C ASN A 177 8.39 12.72 -19.01
N SER A 178 7.74 11.67 -19.48
CA SER A 178 7.42 11.45 -20.91
C SER A 178 6.01 11.94 -21.30
N GLY A 179 5.27 12.59 -20.38
CA GLY A 179 3.93 13.14 -20.64
C GLY A 179 2.81 12.11 -20.58
N PHE A 180 3.03 10.97 -19.92
CA PHE A 180 2.03 9.93 -19.64
C PHE A 180 1.50 10.07 -18.21
N ASP A 181 0.40 9.40 -17.92
CA ASP A 181 -0.25 9.45 -16.60
C ASP A 181 0.17 8.30 -15.69
N GLU A 182 0.53 7.15 -16.27
CA GLU A 182 0.87 5.93 -15.54
C GLU A 182 1.90 5.09 -16.33
N ALA A 183 2.60 4.21 -15.61
CA ALA A 183 3.56 3.27 -16.16
C ALA A 183 2.97 1.86 -16.22
N LEU A 184 3.21 1.14 -17.29
CA LEU A 184 3.01 -0.30 -17.39
C LEU A 184 4.38 -0.99 -17.34
N ILE A 185 4.61 -1.74 -16.28
CA ILE A 185 5.89 -2.40 -16.00
C ILE A 185 5.90 -3.77 -16.66
N LEU A 186 7.01 -4.14 -17.27
CA LEU A 186 7.24 -5.46 -17.83
C LEU A 186 8.03 -6.35 -16.87
N ASP A 187 7.88 -7.66 -17.00
CA ASP A 187 8.79 -8.63 -16.39
C ASP A 187 10.10 -8.77 -17.21
N VAL A 188 11.02 -9.60 -16.72
CA VAL A 188 12.33 -9.82 -17.39
C VAL A 188 12.20 -10.50 -18.76
N ASP A 189 11.09 -11.16 -19.05
CA ASP A 189 10.78 -11.83 -20.31
C ASP A 189 9.98 -10.92 -21.26
N ASN A 190 9.82 -9.64 -20.93
CA ASN A 190 9.02 -8.63 -21.64
C ASN A 190 7.51 -8.88 -21.68
N ASN A 191 6.98 -9.67 -20.76
CA ASN A 191 5.53 -9.78 -20.60
C ASN A 191 5.01 -8.61 -19.76
N VAL A 192 3.76 -8.21 -20.03
CA VAL A 192 3.04 -7.23 -19.19
C VAL A 192 2.92 -7.78 -17.78
N ASN A 193 3.27 -6.95 -16.78
CA ASN A 193 3.25 -7.32 -15.40
C ASN A 193 2.16 -6.56 -14.62
N GLU A 194 2.42 -5.33 -14.23
CA GLU A 194 1.48 -4.51 -13.44
C GLU A 194 1.72 -3.01 -13.71
N GLY A 195 0.80 -2.15 -13.27
CA GLY A 195 1.02 -0.71 -13.18
C GLY A 195 2.02 -0.36 -12.06
N SER A 196 2.29 0.92 -11.84
CA SER A 196 3.19 1.33 -10.76
C SER A 196 2.63 1.00 -9.37
N GLY A 197 1.32 1.02 -9.20
CA GLY A 197 0.62 0.67 -7.95
C GLY A 197 -0.66 -0.14 -8.15
N GLU A 198 -0.94 -0.65 -9.37
CA GLU A 198 -2.19 -1.29 -9.78
C GLU A 198 -1.95 -2.61 -10.51
N ASN A 199 -2.88 -3.56 -10.36
CA ASN A 199 -2.93 -4.71 -11.23
C ASN A 199 -3.47 -4.33 -12.61
N PHE A 200 -3.03 -5.05 -13.65
CA PHE A 200 -3.46 -4.87 -15.02
C PHE A 200 -4.50 -5.92 -15.42
N PHE A 201 -5.57 -5.46 -16.06
CA PHE A 201 -6.59 -6.32 -16.67
C PHE A 201 -6.89 -5.84 -18.08
N MET A 202 -7.14 -6.77 -18.99
CA MET A 202 -7.52 -6.49 -20.36
C MET A 202 -8.73 -7.34 -20.76
N VAL A 203 -9.72 -6.71 -21.38
CA VAL A 203 -10.83 -7.42 -22.03
C VAL A 203 -10.58 -7.44 -23.52
N LYS A 204 -10.58 -8.63 -24.11
CA LYS A 204 -10.48 -8.83 -25.55
C LYS A 204 -11.33 -10.04 -25.94
N ASP A 205 -12.19 -9.89 -26.96
CA ASP A 205 -13.10 -10.93 -27.44
C ASP A 205 -13.91 -11.56 -26.29
N ASP A 206 -14.49 -10.70 -25.43
CA ASP A 206 -15.27 -11.06 -24.23
C ASP A 206 -14.52 -11.90 -23.19
N ILE A 207 -13.21 -12.00 -23.29
CA ILE A 207 -12.36 -12.71 -22.33
C ILE A 207 -11.56 -11.69 -21.49
N LEU A 208 -11.58 -11.88 -20.16
CA LEU A 208 -10.78 -11.11 -19.24
C LEU A 208 -9.40 -11.74 -19.07
N TYR A 209 -8.37 -10.98 -19.39
CA TYR A 209 -6.97 -11.37 -19.23
C TYR A 209 -6.32 -10.58 -18.08
N THR A 210 -5.42 -11.22 -17.34
CA THR A 210 -4.55 -10.58 -16.36
C THR A 210 -3.18 -11.25 -16.38
N PRO A 211 -2.08 -10.56 -16.06
CA PRO A 211 -0.77 -11.16 -15.96
C PRO A 211 -0.71 -12.34 -14.98
N ARG A 212 0.29 -13.19 -15.13
CA ARG A 212 0.53 -14.31 -14.21
C ARG A 212 0.80 -13.80 -12.81
N ASP A 213 0.27 -14.50 -11.80
CA ASP A 213 0.26 -14.01 -10.41
C ASP A 213 1.61 -14.11 -9.69
N HIS A 214 2.60 -14.85 -10.22
CA HIS A 214 3.88 -15.06 -9.54
C HIS A 214 4.82 -13.84 -9.51
N THR A 215 4.61 -12.86 -10.41
CA THR A 215 5.41 -11.63 -10.49
C THR A 215 4.65 -10.37 -10.10
N VAL A 216 3.38 -10.47 -9.73
CA VAL A 216 2.53 -9.34 -9.32
C VAL A 216 2.12 -9.43 -7.86
N LEU A 217 1.83 -8.29 -7.27
CA LEU A 217 1.21 -8.25 -5.96
C LEU A 217 -0.29 -8.52 -6.10
N ASN A 218 -0.81 -9.50 -5.37
CA ASN A 218 -2.24 -9.82 -5.38
C ASN A 218 -3.01 -8.73 -4.61
N LEU A 219 -3.58 -7.76 -5.35
CA LEU A 219 -4.46 -6.73 -4.80
C LEU A 219 -5.89 -7.27 -4.64
N SER A 220 -6.77 -6.44 -4.08
CA SER A 220 -8.15 -6.87 -3.76
C SER A 220 -8.95 -7.39 -4.96
N LEU A 221 -8.72 -6.88 -6.18
CA LEU A 221 -9.40 -7.33 -7.39
C LEU A 221 -8.96 -8.72 -7.87
N ILE A 222 -7.71 -9.13 -7.61
CA ILE A 222 -7.23 -10.47 -7.96
C ILE A 222 -8.01 -11.55 -7.21
N HIS A 223 -8.46 -11.27 -5.99
CA HIS A 223 -9.27 -12.23 -5.22
C HIS A 223 -10.71 -12.37 -5.74
N ILE A 224 -11.18 -11.39 -6.51
CA ILE A 224 -12.54 -11.39 -7.08
C ILE A 224 -12.57 -12.19 -8.37
#